data_36d61dd49a62a63635960d70a53041a8
#
_entry.id   36d61dd49a62a63635960d70a53041a8
#
_cell.length_a   1.000
_cell.length_b   1.000
_cell.length_c   1.000
_cell.angle_alpha   90.00
_cell.angle_beta   90.00
_cell.angle_gamma   90.00
#
_symmetry.space_group_name_H-M   'P 1'
#
loop_
_entity.id
_entity.type
_entity.pdbx_description
1 polymer ?
#
loop_
_entity_poly.entity_id
_entity_poly.type
_entity_poly.pdbx_seq_one_letter_code
_entity_poly.pdbx_strand_id
1 'polypeptide(L)'
;MEQQLLNYILHLADTTLILSQRNSEWCGYGPILEQDIAITNISLDLLGQSRNFYQYAAQIIGGNSDEDSLAYLRNERAYKNLLLTELPNGDWGQTILRQCLFSQYQYLLFLFFKGFFLVISHITFFS
;
A
#
# COMPACT_ATOMS: atom_id res chain seq x y z
N MET A 1 11.13 17.94 7.68
CA MET A 1 11.16 16.52 8.07
C MET A 1 9.77 15.91 8.11
N GLU A 2 8.81 16.53 8.79
CA GLU A 2 7.43 16.02 8.84
C GLU A 2 6.77 15.93 7.46
N GLN A 3 7.01 16.92 6.59
CA GLN A 3 6.46 16.91 5.24
C GLN A 3 7.02 15.75 4.39
N GLN A 4 8.30 15.44 4.55
CA GLN A 4 8.91 14.31 3.85
C GLN A 4 8.35 12.97 4.34
N LEU A 5 8.17 12.83 5.64
CA LEU A 5 7.55 11.66 6.25
C LEU A 5 6.11 11.49 5.76
N LEU A 6 5.34 12.57 5.76
CA LEU A 6 3.96 12.56 5.26
C LEU A 6 3.90 12.14 3.80
N ASN A 7 4.75 12.69 2.95
CA ASN A 7 4.82 12.33 1.54
C ASN A 7 5.13 10.85 1.34
N TYR A 8 6.04 10.31 2.15
CA TYR A 8 6.41 8.90 2.08
C TYR A 8 5.27 7.98 2.52
N ILE A 9 4.58 8.33 3.60
CA ILE A 9 3.44 7.57 4.10
C ILE A 9 2.28 7.61 3.10
N LEU A 10 2.01 8.76 2.49
CA LEU A 10 1.02 8.88 1.43
C LEU A 10 1.40 8.03 0.21
N HIS A 11 2.67 7.95 -0.14
CA HIS A 11 3.14 7.08 -1.21
C HIS A 11 2.83 5.61 -0.91
N LEU A 12 3.10 5.14 0.31
CA LEU A 12 2.79 3.77 0.71
C LEU A 12 1.28 3.52 0.73
N ALA A 13 0.52 4.45 1.27
CA ALA A 13 -0.93 4.34 1.35
C ALA A 13 -1.59 4.30 -0.03
N ASP A 14 -1.20 5.21 -0.91
CA ASP A 14 -1.76 5.31 -2.26
C ASP A 14 -1.42 4.05 -3.07
N THR A 15 -0.20 3.55 -2.95
CA THR A 15 0.23 2.34 -3.65
C THR A 15 -0.62 1.14 -3.24
N THR A 16 -0.81 0.92 -1.94
CA THR A 16 -1.62 -0.21 -1.45
C THR A 16 -3.09 -0.05 -1.80
N LEU A 17 -3.63 1.17 -1.75
CA LEU A 17 -5.03 1.43 -2.11
C LEU A 17 -5.29 1.13 -3.59
N ILE A 18 -4.49 1.69 -4.49
CA ILE A 18 -4.68 1.52 -5.94
C ILE A 18 -4.52 0.04 -6.32
N LEU A 19 -3.51 -0.64 -5.76
CA LEU A 19 -3.31 -2.06 -6.05
C LEU A 19 -4.48 -2.90 -5.53
N SER A 20 -5.02 -2.60 -4.35
CA SER A 20 -6.20 -3.31 -3.83
C SER A 20 -7.41 -3.14 -4.75
N GLN A 21 -7.63 -1.93 -5.28
CA GLN A 21 -8.70 -1.67 -6.23
C GLN A 21 -8.52 -2.45 -7.52
N ARG A 22 -7.29 -2.48 -8.07
CA ARG A 22 -7.00 -3.25 -9.29
C ARG A 22 -7.22 -4.74 -9.10
N ASN A 23 -6.77 -5.29 -7.99
CA ASN A 23 -6.96 -6.72 -7.69
C ASN A 23 -8.44 -7.05 -7.44
N SER A 24 -9.19 -6.16 -6.82
CA SER A 24 -10.61 -6.39 -6.54
C SER A 24 -11.48 -6.40 -7.80
N GLU A 25 -11.00 -5.87 -8.92
CA GLU A 25 -11.69 -6.00 -10.22
C GLU A 25 -11.87 -7.47 -10.64
N TRP A 26 -11.03 -8.37 -10.13
CA TRP A 26 -11.13 -9.81 -10.39
C TRP A 26 -12.15 -10.52 -9.50
N CYS A 27 -12.71 -9.88 -8.49
CA CYS A 27 -13.68 -10.51 -7.60
C CYS A 27 -14.88 -11.05 -8.38
N GLY A 28 -15.09 -12.36 -8.32
CA GLY A 28 -16.13 -13.04 -9.09
C GLY A 28 -15.72 -13.44 -10.51
N TYR A 29 -14.53 -13.10 -10.97
CA TYR A 29 -14.04 -13.38 -12.32
C TYR A 29 -12.76 -14.20 -12.34
N GLY A 30 -12.26 -14.64 -11.19
CA GLY A 30 -11.07 -15.50 -11.11
C GLY A 30 -11.30 -16.82 -11.85
N PRO A 31 -10.21 -17.43 -12.41
CA PRO A 31 -10.35 -18.62 -13.24
C PRO A 31 -10.89 -19.84 -12.50
N ILE A 32 -10.57 -19.97 -11.21
CA ILE A 32 -11.13 -21.00 -10.32
C ILE A 32 -11.45 -20.39 -8.97
N LEU A 33 -12.34 -21.02 -8.22
CA LEU A 33 -12.87 -20.49 -6.96
C LEU A 33 -11.78 -20.18 -5.94
N GLU A 34 -10.82 -21.07 -5.78
CA GLU A 34 -9.74 -20.90 -4.80
C GLU A 34 -8.84 -19.72 -5.14
N GLN A 35 -8.56 -19.49 -6.41
CA GLN A 35 -7.77 -18.36 -6.87
C GLN A 35 -8.53 -17.05 -6.73
N ASP A 36 -9.83 -17.06 -7.01
CA ASP A 36 -10.72 -15.90 -6.82
C ASP A 36 -10.74 -15.49 -5.34
N ILE A 37 -10.94 -16.43 -4.43
CA ILE A 37 -10.91 -16.17 -2.99
C ILE A 37 -9.54 -15.66 -2.57
N ALA A 38 -8.47 -16.21 -3.08
CA ALA A 38 -7.11 -15.80 -2.74
C ALA A 38 -6.85 -14.33 -3.13
N ILE A 39 -7.18 -13.94 -4.37
CA ILE A 39 -6.96 -12.55 -4.81
C ILE A 39 -7.85 -11.57 -4.05
N THR A 40 -9.07 -11.97 -3.70
CA THR A 40 -9.97 -11.15 -2.89
C THR A 40 -9.38 -10.93 -1.50
N ASN A 41 -8.85 -11.95 -0.86
CA ASN A 41 -8.19 -11.84 0.44
C ASN A 41 -6.95 -10.94 0.38
N ILE A 42 -6.15 -11.05 -0.67
CA ILE A 42 -5.00 -10.17 -0.89
C ILE A 42 -5.45 -8.72 -1.01
N SER A 43 -6.54 -8.48 -1.75
CA SER A 43 -7.12 -7.13 -1.90
C SER A 43 -7.57 -6.55 -0.55
N LEU A 44 -8.21 -7.36 0.29
CA LEU A 44 -8.64 -6.94 1.63
C LEU A 44 -7.44 -6.62 2.52
N ASP A 45 -6.39 -7.41 2.47
CA ASP A 45 -5.16 -7.16 3.25
C ASP A 45 -4.50 -5.83 2.81
N LEU A 46 -4.42 -5.58 1.52
CA LEU A 46 -3.87 -4.34 0.98
C LEU A 46 -4.72 -3.14 1.40
N LEU A 47 -6.04 -3.27 1.37
CA LEU A 47 -6.95 -2.21 1.83
C LEU A 47 -6.76 -1.92 3.31
N GLY A 48 -6.60 -2.94 4.14
CA GLY A 48 -6.32 -2.78 5.57
C GLY A 48 -5.00 -2.06 5.83
N GLN A 49 -3.95 -2.39 5.06
CA GLN A 49 -2.67 -1.68 5.14
C GLN A 49 -2.82 -0.21 4.75
N SER A 50 -3.53 0.07 3.66
CA SER A 50 -3.73 1.45 3.21
C SER A 50 -4.49 2.27 4.25
N ARG A 51 -5.50 1.68 4.89
CA ARG A 51 -6.24 2.33 5.98
C ARG A 51 -5.32 2.75 7.12
N ASN A 52 -4.45 1.85 7.56
CA ASN A 52 -3.50 2.15 8.63
C ASN A 52 -2.56 3.29 8.26
N PHE A 53 -2.06 3.31 7.02
CA PHE A 53 -1.20 4.39 6.55
C PHE A 53 -1.96 5.72 6.46
N TYR A 54 -3.19 5.72 5.97
CA TYR A 54 -3.99 6.95 5.91
C TYR A 54 -4.36 7.48 7.29
N GLN A 55 -4.67 6.61 8.24
CA GLN A 55 -4.92 7.03 9.62
C GLN A 55 -3.69 7.70 10.22
N TYR A 56 -2.52 7.13 10.00
CA TYR A 56 -1.27 7.73 10.47
C TYR A 56 -0.98 9.07 9.77
N ALA A 57 -1.19 9.16 8.48
CA ALA A 57 -1.04 10.40 7.73
C ALA A 57 -1.99 11.49 8.25
N ALA A 58 -3.24 11.13 8.53
CA ALA A 58 -4.22 12.06 9.10
C ALA A 58 -3.78 12.58 10.47
N GLN A 59 -3.18 11.74 11.30
CA GLN A 59 -2.62 12.16 12.59
C GLN A 59 -1.46 13.15 12.41
N ILE A 60 -0.61 12.95 11.41
CA ILE A 60 0.50 13.88 11.12
C ILE A 60 -0.03 15.23 10.65
N ILE A 61 -1.03 15.24 9.77
CA ILE A 61 -1.65 16.47 9.25
C ILE A 61 -2.37 17.20 10.39
N GLY A 62 -3.09 16.48 11.23
CA GLY A 62 -3.88 17.03 12.32
C GLY A 62 -5.17 17.70 11.84
N GLY A 63 -5.82 18.44 12.73
CA GLY A 63 -7.07 19.14 12.44
C GLY A 63 -8.23 18.20 12.15
N ASN A 64 -9.04 18.54 11.14
CA ASN A 64 -10.22 17.76 10.75
C ASN A 64 -9.93 16.73 9.65
N SER A 65 -8.66 16.47 9.36
CA SER A 65 -8.28 15.47 8.37
C SER A 65 -8.61 14.08 8.87
N ASP A 66 -9.20 13.27 8.02
CA ASP A 66 -9.50 11.88 8.30
C ASP A 66 -9.00 10.97 7.16
N GLU A 67 -9.09 9.67 7.38
CA GLU A 67 -8.63 8.66 6.40
C GLU A 67 -9.41 8.76 5.09
N ASP A 68 -10.71 9.03 5.15
CA ASP A 68 -11.56 9.07 3.96
C ASP A 68 -11.25 10.29 3.08
N SER A 69 -10.96 11.44 3.68
CA SER A 69 -10.59 12.63 2.90
C SER A 69 -9.29 12.41 2.15
N LEU A 70 -8.33 11.73 2.75
CA LEU A 70 -7.05 11.42 2.11
C LEU A 70 -7.20 10.34 1.04
N ALA A 71 -8.08 9.35 1.26
CA ALA A 71 -8.24 8.25 0.33
C ALA A 71 -9.05 8.63 -0.92
N TYR A 72 -10.08 9.46 -0.78
CA TYR A 72 -11.08 9.64 -1.84
C TYR A 72 -11.29 11.07 -2.31
N LEU A 73 -10.93 12.07 -1.52
CA LEU A 73 -11.27 13.46 -1.82
C LEU A 73 -10.13 14.25 -2.44
N ARG A 74 -8.99 13.63 -2.71
CA ARG A 74 -7.86 14.28 -3.39
C ARG A 74 -8.03 14.20 -4.91
N ASN A 75 -7.48 15.21 -5.62
CA ASN A 75 -7.34 15.15 -7.07
C ASN A 75 -6.47 13.96 -7.48
N GLU A 76 -6.77 13.37 -8.63
CA GLU A 76 -6.01 12.23 -9.16
C GLU A 76 -4.51 12.50 -9.25
N ARG A 77 -4.11 13.74 -9.54
CA ARG A 77 -2.70 14.15 -9.61
C ARG A 77 -2.02 14.26 -8.24
N ALA A 78 -2.79 14.27 -7.16
CA ALA A 78 -2.25 14.33 -5.81
C ALA A 78 -1.85 12.95 -5.27
N TYR A 79 -2.26 11.87 -5.94
CA TYR A 79 -1.88 10.52 -5.54
C TYR A 79 -0.43 10.24 -5.92
N LYS A 80 0.28 9.53 -5.03
CA LYS A 80 1.72 9.28 -5.14
C LYS A 80 2.05 7.80 -5.28
N ASN A 81 1.14 7.03 -5.87
CA ASN A 81 1.30 5.59 -6.04
C ASN A 81 2.40 5.25 -7.05
N LEU A 82 2.92 4.02 -6.95
CA LEU A 82 3.85 3.47 -7.93
C LEU A 82 3.18 3.31 -9.29
N LEU A 83 3.92 3.59 -10.36
CA LEU A 83 3.42 3.40 -11.74
C LEU A 83 3.02 1.96 -12.02
N LEU A 84 3.66 0.99 -11.38
CA LEU A 84 3.30 -0.42 -11.51
C LEU A 84 1.83 -0.69 -11.15
N THR A 85 1.28 0.04 -10.18
CA THR A 85 -0.11 -0.13 -9.75
C THR A 85 -1.12 0.49 -10.72
N GLU A 86 -0.68 1.38 -11.60
CA GLU A 86 -1.53 2.02 -12.59
C GLU A 86 -1.72 1.17 -13.85
N LEU A 87 -0.91 0.14 -14.04
CA LEU A 87 -1.01 -0.73 -15.21
C LEU A 87 -2.36 -1.43 -15.23
N PRO A 88 -2.95 -1.60 -16.42
CA PRO A 88 -4.19 -2.40 -16.52
C PRO A 88 -3.94 -3.83 -16.08
N ASN A 89 -4.99 -4.51 -15.61
CA ASN A 89 -4.87 -5.88 -15.14
C ASN A 89 -4.38 -6.85 -16.22
N GLY A 90 -4.71 -6.57 -17.49
CA GLY A 90 -4.41 -7.51 -18.58
C GLY A 90 -5.13 -8.83 -18.35
N ASP A 91 -4.41 -9.94 -18.53
CA ASP A 91 -4.93 -11.26 -18.21
C ASP A 91 -4.62 -11.65 -16.75
N TRP A 92 -5.07 -12.84 -16.35
CA TRP A 92 -4.85 -13.36 -15.00
C TRP A 92 -3.35 -13.50 -14.69
N GLY A 93 -2.57 -13.99 -15.66
CA GLY A 93 -1.12 -14.16 -15.50
C GLY A 93 -0.41 -12.84 -15.24
N GLN A 94 -0.78 -11.79 -15.97
CA GLN A 94 -0.19 -10.44 -15.77
C GLN A 94 -0.54 -9.89 -14.40
N THR A 95 -1.78 -10.06 -13.95
CA THR A 95 -2.22 -9.63 -12.62
C THR A 95 -1.44 -10.34 -11.52
N ILE A 96 -1.29 -11.66 -11.62
CA ILE A 96 -0.54 -12.43 -10.62
C ILE A 96 0.93 -12.07 -10.64
N LEU A 97 1.54 -11.85 -11.81
CA LEU A 97 2.93 -11.41 -11.91
C LEU A 97 3.12 -10.05 -11.23
N ARG A 98 2.24 -9.09 -11.51
CA ARG A 98 2.29 -7.77 -10.87
C ARG A 98 2.19 -7.90 -9.35
N GLN A 99 1.27 -8.71 -8.86
CA GLN A 99 1.10 -8.93 -7.42
C GLN A 99 2.34 -9.59 -6.81
N CYS A 100 2.94 -10.54 -7.49
CA CYS A 100 4.16 -11.21 -7.04
C CYS A 100 5.32 -10.22 -6.94
N LEU A 101 5.54 -9.41 -7.97
CA LEU A 101 6.59 -8.37 -7.98
C LEU A 101 6.38 -7.35 -6.86
N PHE A 102 5.15 -6.89 -6.67
CA PHE A 102 4.83 -5.96 -5.60
C PHE A 102 5.05 -6.57 -4.21
N SER A 103 4.65 -7.82 -4.01
CA SER A 103 4.83 -8.52 -2.74
C SER A 103 6.30 -8.68 -2.39
N GLN A 104 7.15 -9.01 -3.37
CA GLN A 104 8.59 -9.08 -3.17
C GLN A 104 9.19 -7.71 -2.83
N TYR A 105 8.79 -6.68 -3.55
CA TYR A 105 9.21 -5.30 -3.26
C TYR A 105 8.84 -4.90 -1.84
N GLN A 106 7.60 -5.13 -1.44
CA GLN A 106 7.09 -4.77 -0.12
C GLN A 106 7.80 -5.54 0.99
N TYR A 107 8.04 -6.83 0.77
CA TYR A 107 8.77 -7.67 1.72
C TYR A 107 10.18 -7.13 1.97
N LEU A 108 10.92 -6.83 0.90
CA LEU A 108 12.28 -6.30 1.00
C LEU A 108 12.29 -4.92 1.65
N LEU A 109 11.32 -4.07 1.33
CA LEU A 109 11.20 -2.74 1.90
C LEU A 109 10.99 -2.80 3.41
N PHE A 110 10.06 -3.62 3.88
CA PHE A 110 9.78 -3.74 5.32
C PHE A 110 10.91 -4.45 6.06
N LEU A 111 11.58 -5.40 5.43
CA LEU A 111 12.77 -6.04 5.99
C LEU A 111 13.89 -5.01 6.20
N PHE A 112 14.11 -4.14 5.24
CA PHE A 112 15.07 -3.04 5.34
C PHE A 112 14.74 -2.11 6.52
N PHE A 113 13.48 -1.69 6.66
CA PHE A 113 13.05 -0.84 7.77
C PHE A 113 13.21 -1.53 9.12
N LYS A 114 12.88 -2.80 9.21
CA LYS A 114 13.08 -3.57 10.44
C LYS A 114 14.55 -3.59 10.85
N GLY A 115 15.46 -3.87 9.91
CA GLY A 115 16.88 -3.85 10.15
C GLY A 115 17.38 -2.48 10.58
N PHE A 116 16.96 -1.44 9.90
CA PHE A 116 17.32 -0.06 10.22
C PHE A 116 16.84 0.35 11.62
N PHE A 117 15.60 -0.01 11.96
CA PHE A 117 15.05 0.27 13.28
C PHE A 117 15.82 -0.44 14.39
N LEU A 118 16.20 -1.70 14.18
CA LEU A 118 17.01 -2.46 15.13
C LEU A 118 18.37 -1.82 15.34
N VAL A 119 19.02 -1.36 14.26
CA VAL A 119 20.31 -0.68 14.35
C VAL A 119 20.18 0.62 15.15
N ILE A 120 19.18 1.43 14.89
CA ILE A 120 18.95 2.68 15.64
C ILE A 120 18.69 2.39 17.11
N SER A 121 17.82 1.43 17.42
CA SER A 121 17.51 1.08 18.81
C SER A 121 18.77 0.58 19.56
N HIS A 122 19.64 -0.13 18.85
CA HIS A 122 20.91 -0.60 19.43
C HIS A 122 21.85 0.58 19.74
N ILE A 123 21.96 1.54 18.83
CA ILE A 123 22.79 2.73 19.01
C ILE A 123 22.24 3.58 20.17
N THR A 124 20.93 3.81 20.24
CA THR A 124 20.33 4.59 21.32
C THR A 124 20.44 3.89 22.67
N PHE A 125 20.42 2.55 22.69
CA PHE A 125 20.58 1.79 23.94
C PHE A 125 22.00 1.88 24.49
N PHE A 126 23.03 1.97 23.63
CA PHE A 126 24.44 2.01 24.03
C PHE A 126 25.00 3.45 24.17
N SER A 127 24.22 4.47 23.82
CA SER A 127 24.61 5.87 24.05
C SER A 127 23.98 6.41 25.32
#